data_eb679f62ead1e3c73ba75150a8e1f9b3
#
_entry.id   eb679f62ead1e3c73ba75150a8e1f9b3
#
_cell.length_a   1.000
_cell.length_b   1.000
_cell.length_c   1.000
_cell.angle_alpha   90.00
_cell.angle_beta   90.00
_cell.angle_gamma   90.00
#
_symmetry.space_group_name_H-M   'P 1'
#
loop_
_entity.id
_entity.type
_entity.pdbx_description
1 polymer ?
#
loop_
_entity_poly.entity_id
_entity_poly.type
_entity_poly.pdbx_seq_one_letter_code
_entity_poly.pdbx_strand_id
1 'polypeptide(L)'
;MRSTFSLLLYINRSKVRTDGTTAVLCRISIDGKSTTITTGISCNPKQWNAKKAETVEVRTNNRLKEFRKHAEQLYDEMLKEQGVVSAELLKNKIAGHAVIPTHLLKMGERERERLAVRSKEIDSTSAYRSSRYYQSYIREFLDSKGKTDIAFSDITEEFGREYKVYLKRYKNFGALQTNHCLCWLNRLMYLAVDHEIIRANPLEELEYEKKPPSKRMHISRAELKQLLELKLPVNAPLKELARRAFIFSCFTGLAYVDTQLLYPHHIGRTTDDRRYIRINRKKTKVESFIPLHPIAEQILDLYNTTDDTQPVFPLPSRDSMWFEVHELGVIIGRKENLSYHQARHSFGSFLISEGICTESIAKMMGHASITSTQTYAKISEKKIAEDMDRLIERRKNNEY
;
A
#
# COMPACT_ATOMS: atom_id res chain seq x y z
N MET A 1 16.12 -18.06 -29.75
CA MET A 1 17.47 -18.48 -29.25
C MET A 1 17.31 -19.74 -28.45
N ARG A 2 18.18 -20.76 -28.65
CA ARG A 2 18.19 -21.95 -27.77
C ARG A 2 18.67 -21.51 -26.39
N SER A 3 17.88 -21.78 -25.36
CA SER A 3 18.27 -21.56 -23.95
C SER A 3 19.52 -22.41 -23.62
N THR A 4 20.49 -21.81 -22.97
CA THR A 4 21.70 -22.54 -22.54
C THR A 4 21.45 -23.07 -21.14
N PHE A 5 21.32 -24.39 -21.01
CA PHE A 5 21.12 -25.07 -19.72
C PHE A 5 22.34 -25.93 -19.37
N SER A 6 22.83 -25.82 -18.14
CA SER A 6 23.90 -26.68 -17.62
C SER A 6 23.79 -26.91 -16.12
N LEU A 7 24.18 -28.11 -15.70
CA LEU A 7 24.24 -28.54 -14.30
C LEU A 7 25.72 -28.90 -13.94
N LEU A 8 26.27 -28.26 -12.91
CA LEU A 8 27.59 -28.54 -12.39
C LEU A 8 27.50 -29.02 -10.95
N LEU A 9 27.86 -30.29 -10.73
CA LEU A 9 27.99 -30.86 -9.38
C LEU A 9 29.39 -30.58 -8.84
N TYR A 10 29.46 -30.11 -7.60
CA TYR A 10 30.71 -29.77 -6.94
C TYR A 10 30.59 -29.86 -5.41
N ILE A 11 31.73 -29.89 -4.73
CA ILE A 11 31.78 -29.84 -3.26
C ILE A 11 32.49 -28.59 -2.76
N ASN A 12 32.14 -28.16 -1.55
CA ASN A 12 32.91 -27.14 -0.84
C ASN A 12 33.83 -27.81 0.19
N ARG A 13 35.12 -27.87 -0.12
CA ARG A 13 36.12 -28.52 0.72
C ARG A 13 36.37 -27.83 2.06
N SER A 14 35.98 -26.55 2.21
CA SER A 14 36.11 -25.82 3.47
C SER A 14 34.95 -26.10 4.44
N LYS A 15 33.85 -26.70 3.97
CA LYS A 15 32.67 -27.02 4.78
C LYS A 15 32.53 -28.51 5.01
N VAL A 16 33.40 -29.06 5.83
CA VAL A 16 33.37 -30.48 6.24
C VAL A 16 32.60 -30.59 7.56
N ARG A 17 31.69 -31.54 7.64
CA ARG A 17 30.91 -31.84 8.85
C ARG A 17 31.78 -32.60 9.86
N THR A 18 31.26 -32.69 11.08
CA THR A 18 31.93 -33.45 12.18
C THR A 18 32.10 -34.93 11.87
N ASP A 19 31.29 -35.52 10.99
CA ASP A 19 31.36 -36.89 10.49
C ASP A 19 32.40 -37.08 9.35
N GLY A 20 33.14 -36.02 9.00
CA GLY A 20 34.15 -36.07 7.92
C GLY A 20 33.55 -35.97 6.51
N THR A 21 32.28 -35.79 6.34
CA THR A 21 31.62 -35.64 5.03
C THR A 21 31.38 -34.17 4.66
N THR A 22 31.16 -33.90 3.36
CA THR A 22 30.69 -32.62 2.85
C THR A 22 29.52 -32.82 1.91
N ALA A 23 28.63 -31.81 1.86
CA ALA A 23 27.47 -31.84 0.96
C ALA A 23 27.90 -31.62 -0.50
N VAL A 24 27.32 -32.41 -1.40
CA VAL A 24 27.43 -32.16 -2.84
C VAL A 24 26.44 -31.12 -3.22
N LEU A 25 26.90 -30.04 -3.87
CA LEU A 25 26.14 -28.91 -4.36
C LEU A 25 25.95 -29.04 -5.87
N CYS A 26 24.81 -28.55 -6.38
CA CYS A 26 24.55 -28.40 -7.80
C CYS A 26 24.42 -26.94 -8.15
N ARG A 27 25.27 -26.43 -9.05
CA ARG A 27 25.12 -25.17 -9.70
C ARG A 27 24.25 -25.36 -10.93
N ILE A 28 23.12 -24.66 -10.98
CA ILE A 28 22.19 -24.63 -12.11
C ILE A 28 22.49 -23.34 -12.87
N SER A 29 22.81 -23.41 -14.15
CA SER A 29 23.07 -22.24 -14.99
C SER A 29 22.12 -22.25 -16.18
N ILE A 30 21.36 -21.17 -16.37
CA ILE A 30 20.43 -21.00 -17.49
C ILE A 30 20.60 -19.56 -18.02
N ASP A 31 20.85 -19.42 -19.32
CA ASP A 31 21.00 -18.16 -20.02
C ASP A 31 21.96 -17.16 -19.36
N GLY A 32 23.09 -17.66 -18.86
CA GLY A 32 24.15 -16.86 -18.23
C GLY A 32 23.91 -16.52 -16.75
N LYS A 33 22.74 -16.83 -16.20
CA LYS A 33 22.45 -16.73 -14.75
C LYS A 33 22.64 -18.06 -14.06
N SER A 34 23.13 -18.04 -12.81
CA SER A 34 23.35 -19.27 -12.05
C SER A 34 22.88 -19.16 -10.61
N THR A 35 22.34 -20.26 -10.10
CA THR A 35 22.01 -20.46 -8.70
C THR A 35 22.57 -21.77 -8.19
N THR A 36 22.60 -21.96 -6.88
CA THR A 36 23.12 -23.19 -6.26
C THR A 36 22.06 -23.84 -5.37
N ILE A 37 21.95 -25.17 -5.46
CA ILE A 37 21.11 -25.98 -4.60
C ILE A 37 21.93 -27.11 -3.98
N THR A 38 21.56 -27.54 -2.77
CA THR A 38 22.08 -28.73 -2.14
C THR A 38 21.38 -29.96 -2.71
N THR A 39 22.14 -30.97 -3.16
CA THR A 39 21.58 -32.22 -3.72
C THR A 39 20.96 -33.13 -2.65
N GLY A 40 21.18 -32.87 -1.36
CA GLY A 40 20.83 -33.76 -0.27
C GLY A 40 21.77 -34.97 -0.14
N ILE A 41 22.84 -35.03 -0.95
CA ILE A 41 23.85 -36.11 -0.97
C ILE A 41 25.15 -35.59 -0.38
N SER A 42 25.81 -36.41 0.45
CA SER A 42 27.09 -36.07 1.05
C SER A 42 28.15 -37.08 0.61
N CYS A 43 29.43 -36.68 0.56
CA CYS A 43 30.54 -37.55 0.23
C CYS A 43 31.79 -37.18 1.03
N ASN A 44 32.76 -38.08 1.06
CA ASN A 44 34.09 -37.76 1.62
C ASN A 44 34.85 -36.85 0.65
N PRO A 45 35.28 -35.64 1.08
CA PRO A 45 35.93 -34.66 0.19
C PRO A 45 37.26 -35.13 -0.38
N LYS A 46 37.95 -36.09 0.28
CA LYS A 46 39.20 -36.70 -0.22
C LYS A 46 38.96 -37.65 -1.40
N GLN A 47 37.76 -38.21 -1.52
CA GLN A 47 37.39 -39.17 -2.57
C GLN A 47 36.67 -38.49 -3.76
N TRP A 48 36.47 -37.19 -3.73
CA TRP A 48 35.79 -36.44 -4.78
C TRP A 48 36.68 -36.14 -5.97
N ASN A 49 36.30 -36.62 -7.15
CA ASN A 49 36.90 -36.25 -8.41
C ASN A 49 36.18 -35.07 -9.06
N ALA A 50 36.78 -33.88 -9.01
CA ALA A 50 36.16 -32.64 -9.53
C ALA A 50 35.98 -32.66 -11.06
N LYS A 51 36.83 -33.35 -11.83
CA LYS A 51 36.70 -33.40 -13.31
C LYS A 51 35.52 -34.27 -13.75
N LYS A 52 35.28 -35.40 -13.07
CA LYS A 52 34.18 -36.31 -13.36
C LYS A 52 32.92 -35.98 -12.59
N ALA A 53 33.01 -35.12 -11.58
CA ALA A 53 31.95 -34.82 -10.62
C ALA A 53 31.38 -36.09 -9.95
N GLU A 54 32.28 -36.98 -9.54
CA GLU A 54 31.96 -38.30 -8.98
C GLU A 54 32.84 -38.57 -7.76
N THR A 55 32.39 -39.50 -6.91
CA THR A 55 33.16 -40.05 -5.79
C THR A 55 33.59 -41.51 -6.10
N VAL A 56 34.39 -42.10 -5.25
CA VAL A 56 34.74 -43.52 -5.36
C VAL A 56 33.55 -44.43 -5.08
N GLU A 57 32.55 -43.95 -4.37
CA GLU A 57 31.41 -44.71 -3.91
C GLU A 57 30.32 -44.83 -4.99
N VAL A 58 30.14 -46.03 -5.53
CA VAL A 58 29.20 -46.30 -6.63
C VAL A 58 27.75 -45.93 -6.27
N ARG A 59 27.30 -46.20 -5.04
CA ARG A 59 25.95 -45.87 -4.57
C ARG A 59 25.68 -44.35 -4.58
N THR A 60 26.66 -43.59 -4.12
CA THR A 60 26.59 -42.11 -4.13
C THR A 60 26.56 -41.57 -5.56
N ASN A 61 27.37 -42.13 -6.47
CA ASN A 61 27.36 -41.72 -7.88
C ASN A 61 26.02 -42.05 -8.57
N ASN A 62 25.36 -43.15 -8.28
CA ASN A 62 24.04 -43.46 -8.82
C ASN A 62 23.00 -42.44 -8.36
N ARG A 63 22.99 -42.07 -7.09
CA ARG A 63 22.12 -41.01 -6.56
C ARG A 63 22.37 -39.64 -7.21
N LEU A 64 23.62 -39.32 -7.49
CA LEU A 64 23.98 -38.07 -8.21
C LEU A 64 23.49 -38.08 -9.66
N LYS A 65 23.55 -39.23 -10.34
CA LYS A 65 23.02 -39.42 -11.70
C LYS A 65 21.50 -39.30 -11.70
N GLU A 66 20.83 -39.90 -10.72
CA GLU A 66 19.37 -39.77 -10.56
C GLU A 66 18.95 -38.31 -10.31
N PHE A 67 19.63 -37.61 -9.43
CA PHE A 67 19.41 -36.19 -9.18
C PHE A 67 19.55 -35.34 -10.46
N ARG A 68 20.62 -35.56 -11.23
CA ARG A 68 20.85 -34.85 -12.51
C ARG A 68 19.74 -35.14 -13.50
N LYS A 69 19.37 -36.40 -13.70
CA LYS A 69 18.28 -36.82 -14.60
C LYS A 69 16.96 -36.20 -14.19
N HIS A 70 16.64 -36.16 -12.90
CA HIS A 70 15.45 -35.55 -12.37
C HIS A 70 15.43 -34.02 -12.62
N ALA A 71 16.55 -33.34 -12.41
CA ALA A 71 16.65 -31.89 -12.66
C ALA A 71 16.51 -31.56 -14.17
N GLU A 72 17.06 -32.39 -15.05
CA GLU A 72 16.92 -32.28 -16.51
C GLU A 72 15.46 -32.50 -16.95
N GLN A 73 14.80 -33.51 -16.41
CA GLN A 73 13.38 -33.77 -16.66
C GLN A 73 12.49 -32.61 -16.24
N LEU A 74 12.70 -32.07 -15.04
CA LEU A 74 11.97 -30.90 -14.53
C LEU A 74 12.20 -29.66 -15.41
N TYR A 75 13.42 -29.45 -15.90
CA TYR A 75 13.73 -28.39 -16.84
C TYR A 75 12.92 -28.52 -18.14
N ASP A 76 12.91 -29.72 -18.74
CA ASP A 76 12.18 -29.99 -19.98
C ASP A 76 10.66 -29.87 -19.81
N GLU A 77 10.11 -30.36 -18.67
CA GLU A 77 8.70 -30.20 -18.31
C GLU A 77 8.33 -28.72 -18.17
N MET A 78 9.10 -27.95 -17.41
CA MET A 78 8.86 -26.52 -17.22
C MET A 78 8.97 -25.75 -18.53
N LEU A 79 9.93 -26.10 -19.40
CA LEU A 79 10.08 -25.45 -20.69
C LEU A 79 8.90 -25.71 -21.61
N LYS A 80 8.32 -26.93 -21.58
CA LYS A 80 7.11 -27.29 -22.32
C LYS A 80 5.86 -26.62 -21.79
N GLU A 81 5.71 -26.57 -20.45
CA GLU A 81 4.50 -26.03 -19.80
C GLU A 81 4.47 -24.51 -19.79
N GLN A 82 5.61 -23.87 -19.62
CA GLN A 82 5.69 -22.45 -19.29
C GLN A 82 6.43 -21.60 -20.35
N GLY A 83 7.11 -22.24 -21.31
CA GLY A 83 7.87 -21.59 -22.36
C GLY A 83 9.14 -20.86 -21.88
N VAL A 84 9.31 -20.63 -20.58
CA VAL A 84 10.45 -19.94 -19.95
C VAL A 84 10.86 -20.67 -18.67
N VAL A 85 12.17 -20.87 -18.50
CA VAL A 85 12.76 -21.45 -17.29
C VAL A 85 13.97 -20.61 -16.88
N SER A 86 13.98 -20.11 -15.65
CA SER A 86 15.18 -19.52 -15.04
C SER A 86 15.84 -20.48 -14.06
N ALA A 87 17.11 -20.20 -13.73
CA ALA A 87 17.87 -21.03 -12.78
C ALA A 87 17.18 -21.06 -11.40
N GLU A 88 16.58 -19.95 -10.97
CA GLU A 88 15.88 -19.86 -9.69
C GLU A 88 14.51 -20.58 -9.72
N LEU A 89 13.79 -20.52 -10.84
CA LEU A 89 12.53 -21.26 -11.00
C LEU A 89 12.77 -22.77 -10.93
N LEU A 90 13.81 -23.26 -11.62
CA LEU A 90 14.17 -24.69 -11.60
C LEU A 90 14.63 -25.13 -10.21
N LYS A 91 15.45 -24.33 -9.51
CA LYS A 91 15.85 -24.58 -8.13
C LYS A 91 14.64 -24.73 -7.20
N ASN A 92 13.67 -23.80 -7.30
CA ASN A 92 12.46 -23.84 -6.48
C ASN A 92 11.62 -25.10 -6.76
N LYS A 93 11.51 -25.51 -8.02
CA LYS A 93 10.81 -26.74 -8.41
C LYS A 93 11.50 -27.98 -7.85
N ILE A 94 12.85 -28.06 -7.95
CA ILE A 94 13.65 -29.17 -7.39
C ILE A 94 13.51 -29.22 -5.86
N ALA A 95 13.50 -28.06 -5.20
CA ALA A 95 13.35 -27.95 -3.75
C ALA A 95 11.92 -28.23 -3.26
N GLY A 96 10.96 -28.51 -4.15
CA GLY A 96 9.56 -28.71 -3.79
C GLY A 96 8.83 -27.47 -3.32
N HIS A 97 9.40 -26.28 -3.59
CA HIS A 97 8.70 -25.02 -3.30
C HIS A 97 7.57 -24.78 -4.30
N ALA A 98 6.56 -24.00 -3.87
CA ALA A 98 5.44 -23.64 -4.72
C ALA A 98 5.92 -23.01 -6.04
N VAL A 99 5.43 -23.54 -7.17
CA VAL A 99 5.79 -23.06 -8.50
C VAL A 99 5.36 -21.61 -8.67
N ILE A 100 6.29 -20.77 -9.11
CA ILE A 100 6.01 -19.37 -9.38
C ILE A 100 5.31 -19.26 -10.72
N PRO A 101 4.11 -18.65 -10.79
CA PRO A 101 3.38 -18.52 -12.05
C PRO A 101 4.14 -17.67 -13.07
N THR A 102 4.20 -18.13 -14.32
CA THR A 102 4.80 -17.42 -15.45
C THR A 102 3.79 -16.65 -16.31
N HIS A 103 2.50 -16.71 -15.93
CA HIS A 103 1.39 -16.05 -16.60
C HIS A 103 0.78 -14.95 -15.75
N LEU A 104 0.29 -13.91 -16.39
CA LEU A 104 -0.15 -12.65 -15.77
C LEU A 104 -1.27 -12.84 -14.76
N LEU A 105 -2.38 -13.53 -15.12
CA LEU A 105 -3.53 -13.68 -14.24
C LEU A 105 -3.21 -14.60 -13.06
N LYS A 106 -2.49 -15.69 -13.29
CA LYS A 106 -2.05 -16.61 -12.22
C LYS A 106 -1.13 -15.91 -11.22
N MET A 107 -0.20 -15.06 -11.68
CA MET A 107 0.64 -14.24 -10.80
C MET A 107 -0.20 -13.23 -10.01
N GLY A 108 -1.20 -12.63 -10.65
CA GLY A 108 -2.12 -11.72 -9.97
C GLY A 108 -2.94 -12.42 -8.88
N GLU A 109 -3.35 -13.66 -9.08
CA GLU A 109 -4.04 -14.48 -8.06
C GLU A 109 -3.12 -14.74 -6.86
N ARG A 110 -1.88 -15.16 -7.08
CA ARG A 110 -0.87 -15.36 -6.03
C ARG A 110 -0.60 -14.07 -5.24
N GLU A 111 -0.44 -12.95 -5.93
CA GLU A 111 -0.21 -11.66 -5.27
C GLU A 111 -1.44 -11.22 -4.44
N ARG A 112 -2.65 -11.51 -4.92
CA ARG A 112 -3.88 -11.26 -4.16
C ARG A 112 -3.98 -12.12 -2.91
N GLU A 113 -3.56 -13.38 -2.96
CA GLU A 113 -3.47 -14.25 -1.77
C GLU A 113 -2.49 -13.66 -0.74
N ARG A 114 -1.32 -13.18 -1.18
CA ARG A 114 -0.36 -12.50 -0.33
C ARG A 114 -0.95 -11.24 0.31
N LEU A 115 -1.70 -10.45 -0.47
CA LEU A 115 -2.40 -9.26 0.04
C LEU A 115 -3.52 -9.64 1.02
N ALA A 116 -4.19 -10.77 0.84
CA ALA A 116 -5.21 -11.26 1.78
C ALA A 116 -4.59 -11.61 3.14
N VAL A 117 -3.46 -12.31 3.17
CA VAL A 117 -2.71 -12.61 4.40
C VAL A 117 -2.28 -11.30 5.08
N ARG A 118 -1.60 -10.43 4.35
CA ARG A 118 -1.16 -9.14 4.87
C ARG A 118 -2.32 -8.28 5.39
N SER A 119 -3.50 -8.36 4.77
CA SER A 119 -4.67 -7.56 5.19
C SER A 119 -5.15 -7.91 6.61
N LYS A 120 -4.95 -9.16 7.03
CA LYS A 120 -5.25 -9.63 8.40
C LYS A 120 -4.20 -9.12 9.39
N GLU A 121 -2.92 -9.15 9.02
CA GLU A 121 -1.81 -8.69 9.87
C GLU A 121 -1.90 -7.18 10.19
N ILE A 122 -2.24 -6.36 9.20
CA ILE A 122 -2.29 -4.90 9.35
C ILE A 122 -3.70 -4.36 9.63
N ASP A 123 -4.70 -5.23 9.77
CA ASP A 123 -6.12 -4.89 9.94
C ASP A 123 -6.61 -3.86 8.90
N SER A 124 -6.25 -4.09 7.62
CA SER A 124 -6.63 -3.20 6.52
C SER A 124 -6.87 -3.98 5.23
N THR A 125 -8.11 -4.02 4.78
CA THR A 125 -8.54 -4.81 3.60
C THR A 125 -8.53 -4.02 2.29
N SER A 126 -8.23 -2.72 2.30
CA SER A 126 -8.43 -1.86 1.13
C SER A 126 -7.60 -2.26 -0.09
N ALA A 127 -6.30 -2.57 0.10
CA ALA A 127 -5.43 -3.02 -0.99
C ALA A 127 -5.88 -4.36 -1.57
N TYR A 128 -6.26 -5.32 -0.71
CA TYR A 128 -6.79 -6.61 -1.12
C TYR A 128 -8.11 -6.45 -1.91
N ARG A 129 -9.05 -5.64 -1.40
CA ARG A 129 -10.34 -5.38 -2.10
C ARG A 129 -10.12 -4.72 -3.46
N SER A 130 -9.26 -3.71 -3.53
CA SER A 130 -8.97 -3.01 -4.78
C SER A 130 -8.30 -3.92 -5.81
N SER A 131 -7.39 -4.82 -5.39
CA SER A 131 -6.71 -5.75 -6.28
C SER A 131 -7.69 -6.68 -7.01
N ARG A 132 -8.85 -7.01 -6.40
CA ARG A 132 -9.88 -7.82 -7.05
C ARG A 132 -10.44 -7.14 -8.30
N TYR A 133 -10.72 -5.85 -8.21
CA TYR A 133 -11.23 -5.07 -9.34
C TYR A 133 -10.16 -4.91 -10.43
N TYR A 134 -8.92 -4.58 -10.05
CA TYR A 134 -7.84 -4.43 -11.03
C TYR A 134 -7.55 -5.74 -11.76
N GLN A 135 -7.59 -6.86 -11.04
CA GLN A 135 -7.42 -8.19 -11.63
C GLN A 135 -8.57 -8.54 -12.57
N SER A 136 -9.83 -8.22 -12.23
CA SER A 136 -10.97 -8.49 -13.12
C SER A 136 -10.88 -7.67 -14.40
N TYR A 137 -10.41 -6.42 -14.35
CA TYR A 137 -10.26 -5.60 -15.55
C TYR A 137 -9.17 -6.11 -16.51
N ILE A 138 -8.08 -6.69 -15.99
CA ILE A 138 -7.09 -7.38 -16.83
C ILE A 138 -7.72 -8.61 -17.47
N ARG A 139 -8.47 -9.41 -16.72
CA ARG A 139 -9.17 -10.60 -17.23
C ARG A 139 -10.13 -10.24 -18.35
N GLU A 140 -11.00 -9.26 -18.13
CA GLU A 140 -11.96 -8.79 -19.13
C GLU A 140 -11.27 -8.26 -20.40
N PHE A 141 -10.12 -7.60 -20.25
CA PHE A 141 -9.31 -7.16 -21.39
C PHE A 141 -8.76 -8.34 -22.18
N LEU A 142 -8.20 -9.36 -21.51
CA LEU A 142 -7.71 -10.58 -22.15
C LEU A 142 -8.84 -11.35 -22.83
N ASP A 143 -9.99 -11.48 -22.18
CA ASP A 143 -11.19 -12.12 -22.73
C ASP A 143 -11.64 -11.42 -24.03
N SER A 144 -11.58 -10.07 -24.08
CA SER A 144 -11.89 -9.28 -25.27
C SER A 144 -10.93 -9.55 -26.44
N LYS A 145 -9.74 -10.09 -26.16
CA LYS A 145 -8.72 -10.52 -27.12
C LYS A 145 -8.80 -12.04 -27.42
N GLY A 146 -9.78 -12.77 -26.85
CA GLY A 146 -9.91 -14.21 -26.98
C GLY A 146 -8.83 -15.00 -26.24
N LYS A 147 -8.20 -14.40 -25.21
CA LYS A 147 -7.13 -15.03 -24.40
C LYS A 147 -7.60 -15.29 -23.00
N THR A 148 -7.38 -16.50 -22.49
CA THR A 148 -7.67 -16.87 -21.10
C THR A 148 -6.62 -16.38 -20.11
N ASP A 149 -5.35 -16.25 -20.53
CA ASP A 149 -4.21 -15.69 -19.79
C ASP A 149 -3.12 -15.32 -20.81
N ILE A 150 -2.04 -14.68 -20.38
CA ILE A 150 -0.89 -14.32 -21.21
C ILE A 150 0.41 -14.58 -20.47
N ALA A 151 1.41 -15.17 -21.13
CA ALA A 151 2.74 -15.33 -20.56
C ALA A 151 3.43 -13.97 -20.44
N PHE A 152 4.24 -13.78 -19.39
CA PHE A 152 4.99 -12.51 -19.21
C PHE A 152 5.96 -12.23 -20.36
N SER A 153 6.50 -13.26 -21.03
CA SER A 153 7.35 -13.14 -22.22
C SER A 153 6.66 -12.48 -23.42
N ASP A 154 5.32 -12.60 -23.47
CA ASP A 154 4.51 -12.12 -24.60
C ASP A 154 3.93 -10.73 -24.34
N ILE A 155 4.16 -10.17 -23.16
CA ILE A 155 3.73 -8.82 -22.80
C ILE A 155 4.76 -7.82 -23.34
N THR A 156 4.28 -6.92 -24.18
CA THR A 156 5.06 -5.84 -24.79
C THR A 156 4.57 -4.49 -24.30
N GLU A 157 5.30 -3.42 -24.60
CA GLU A 157 4.82 -2.06 -24.37
C GLU A 157 3.47 -1.79 -25.07
N GLU A 158 3.29 -2.34 -26.29
CA GLU A 158 2.04 -2.20 -27.03
C GLU A 158 0.85 -2.82 -26.28
N PHE A 159 1.03 -4.00 -25.66
CA PHE A 159 0.00 -4.57 -24.79
C PHE A 159 -0.41 -3.58 -23.68
N GLY A 160 0.53 -2.91 -23.06
CA GLY A 160 0.26 -1.89 -22.03
C GLY A 160 -0.52 -0.69 -22.57
N ARG A 161 -0.17 -0.22 -23.78
CA ARG A 161 -0.88 0.87 -24.49
C ARG A 161 -2.31 0.46 -24.85
N GLU A 162 -2.51 -0.74 -25.38
CA GLU A 162 -3.84 -1.28 -25.70
C GLU A 162 -4.69 -1.43 -24.46
N TYR A 163 -4.14 -1.94 -23.34
CA TYR A 163 -4.85 -2.02 -22.07
C TYR A 163 -5.26 -0.64 -21.55
N LYS A 164 -4.39 0.36 -21.63
CA LYS A 164 -4.71 1.75 -21.29
C LYS A 164 -5.86 2.30 -22.13
N VAL A 165 -5.85 2.06 -23.46
CA VAL A 165 -6.94 2.44 -24.36
C VAL A 165 -8.25 1.72 -23.99
N TYR A 166 -8.19 0.42 -23.69
CA TYR A 166 -9.35 -0.35 -23.25
C TYR A 166 -9.98 0.25 -21.98
N LEU A 167 -9.18 0.56 -20.96
CA LEU A 167 -9.66 1.17 -19.73
C LEU A 167 -10.35 2.53 -19.97
N LYS A 168 -9.82 3.34 -20.88
CA LYS A 168 -10.39 4.66 -21.18
C LYS A 168 -11.63 4.59 -22.06
N ARG A 169 -11.60 3.83 -23.14
CA ARG A 169 -12.67 3.82 -24.15
C ARG A 169 -13.82 2.88 -23.81
N TYR A 170 -13.51 1.67 -23.35
CA TYR A 170 -14.55 0.66 -23.11
C TYR A 170 -15.04 0.67 -21.65
N LYS A 171 -14.16 0.95 -20.68
CA LYS A 171 -14.56 1.07 -19.27
C LYS A 171 -14.91 2.50 -18.89
N ASN A 172 -14.64 3.48 -19.73
CA ASN A 172 -14.87 4.92 -19.49
C ASN A 172 -14.23 5.42 -18.18
N PHE A 173 -13.01 4.94 -17.87
CA PHE A 173 -12.32 5.31 -16.64
C PHE A 173 -11.63 6.67 -16.76
N GLY A 174 -11.74 7.49 -15.72
CA GLY A 174 -10.95 8.71 -15.58
C GLY A 174 -9.48 8.42 -15.27
N ALA A 175 -8.64 9.44 -15.35
CA ALA A 175 -7.19 9.34 -15.19
C ALA A 175 -6.74 8.59 -13.92
N LEU A 176 -7.38 8.86 -12.77
CA LEU A 176 -7.02 8.24 -11.50
C LEU A 176 -7.26 6.72 -11.50
N GLN A 177 -8.43 6.29 -11.97
CA GLN A 177 -8.81 4.88 -12.02
C GLN A 177 -7.95 4.12 -13.04
N THR A 178 -7.72 4.70 -14.21
CA THR A 178 -6.80 4.16 -15.24
C THR A 178 -5.41 3.94 -14.63
N ASN A 179 -4.86 4.95 -13.97
CA ASN A 179 -3.53 4.84 -13.33
C ASN A 179 -3.48 3.76 -12.25
N HIS A 180 -4.52 3.58 -11.46
CA HIS A 180 -4.54 2.50 -10.47
C HIS A 180 -4.50 1.10 -11.13
N CYS A 181 -5.21 0.93 -12.25
CA CYS A 181 -5.17 -0.32 -13.01
C CYS A 181 -3.78 -0.56 -13.62
N LEU A 182 -3.16 0.49 -14.20
CA LEU A 182 -1.79 0.40 -14.72
C LEU A 182 -0.77 0.12 -13.62
N CYS A 183 -0.91 0.73 -12.42
CA CYS A 183 -0.06 0.42 -11.27
C CYS A 183 -0.15 -1.05 -10.86
N TRP A 184 -1.34 -1.65 -10.91
CA TRP A 184 -1.51 -3.08 -10.62
C TRP A 184 -0.81 -3.95 -11.68
N LEU A 185 -1.03 -3.67 -12.96
CA LEU A 185 -0.35 -4.37 -14.06
C LEU A 185 1.17 -4.25 -13.90
N ASN A 186 1.68 -3.03 -13.71
CA ASN A 186 3.12 -2.77 -13.56
C ASN A 186 3.71 -3.49 -12.33
N ARG A 187 2.96 -3.59 -11.22
CA ARG A 187 3.35 -4.39 -10.06
C ARG A 187 3.57 -5.86 -10.41
N LEU A 188 2.67 -6.46 -11.20
CA LEU A 188 2.81 -7.86 -11.63
C LEU A 188 4.01 -8.05 -12.56
N MET A 189 4.30 -7.06 -13.41
CA MET A 189 5.51 -7.07 -14.25
C MET A 189 6.79 -7.04 -13.42
N TYR A 190 6.87 -6.18 -12.40
CA TYR A 190 8.03 -6.16 -11.51
C TYR A 190 8.17 -7.45 -10.71
N LEU A 191 7.07 -8.09 -10.27
CA LEU A 191 7.15 -9.43 -9.67
C LEU A 191 7.72 -10.47 -10.64
N ALA A 192 7.39 -10.37 -11.94
CA ALA A 192 7.98 -11.25 -12.94
C ALA A 192 9.49 -10.99 -13.14
N VAL A 193 9.95 -9.74 -13.02
CA VAL A 193 11.39 -9.39 -13.02
C VAL A 193 12.07 -9.93 -11.75
N ASP A 194 11.49 -9.69 -10.58
CA ASP A 194 12.03 -10.15 -9.28
C ASP A 194 12.18 -11.67 -9.21
N HIS A 195 11.28 -12.39 -9.87
CA HIS A 195 11.34 -13.85 -9.99
C HIS A 195 12.10 -14.35 -11.22
N GLU A 196 12.80 -13.49 -11.92
CA GLU A 196 13.63 -13.80 -13.11
C GLU A 196 12.83 -14.48 -14.27
N ILE A 197 11.54 -14.26 -14.36
CA ILE A 197 10.69 -14.74 -15.46
C ILE A 197 10.97 -13.92 -16.74
N ILE A 198 11.17 -12.61 -16.57
CA ILE A 198 11.59 -11.67 -17.61
C ILE A 198 12.80 -10.88 -17.14
N ARG A 199 13.61 -10.38 -18.10
CA ARG A 199 14.86 -9.65 -17.78
C ARG A 199 14.62 -8.21 -17.33
N ALA A 200 13.65 -7.55 -17.92
CA ALA A 200 13.28 -6.16 -17.67
C ALA A 200 11.77 -6.00 -17.84
N ASN A 201 11.23 -4.96 -17.23
CA ASN A 201 9.82 -4.64 -17.37
C ASN A 201 9.56 -3.89 -18.70
N PRO A 202 8.85 -4.47 -19.69
CA PRO A 202 8.57 -3.81 -20.96
C PRO A 202 7.59 -2.64 -20.84
N LEU A 203 6.96 -2.45 -19.66
CA LEU A 203 6.00 -1.36 -19.39
C LEU A 203 6.62 -0.21 -18.58
N GLU A 204 7.94 -0.20 -18.38
CA GLU A 204 8.62 0.81 -17.55
C GLU A 204 8.42 2.21 -18.11
N GLU A 205 8.50 2.39 -19.42
CA GLU A 205 8.31 3.66 -20.13
C GLU A 205 6.84 4.00 -20.41
N LEU A 206 5.89 3.16 -19.96
CA LEU A 206 4.47 3.39 -20.21
C LEU A 206 3.97 4.61 -19.41
N GLU A 207 3.64 5.68 -20.14
CA GLU A 207 3.17 6.93 -19.54
C GLU A 207 1.81 6.77 -18.84
N TYR A 208 1.76 7.22 -17.59
CA TYR A 208 0.52 7.35 -16.82
C TYR A 208 -0.29 8.56 -17.28
N GLU A 209 -1.61 8.51 -17.09
CA GLU A 209 -2.48 9.65 -17.35
C GLU A 209 -2.17 10.83 -16.40
N LYS A 210 -2.17 12.05 -16.94
CA LYS A 210 -2.04 13.26 -16.13
C LYS A 210 -3.23 13.37 -15.18
N LYS A 211 -2.95 13.37 -13.88
CA LYS A 211 -3.99 13.54 -12.87
C LYS A 211 -4.60 14.94 -13.00
N PRO A 212 -5.93 15.07 -13.03
CA PRO A 212 -6.54 16.38 -12.95
C PRO A 212 -6.12 17.07 -11.65
N PRO A 213 -6.03 18.39 -11.61
CA PRO A 213 -5.74 19.12 -10.39
C PRO A 213 -6.72 18.71 -9.31
N SER A 214 -6.21 18.32 -8.14
CA SER A 214 -7.03 17.93 -7.00
C SER A 214 -7.94 19.11 -6.62
N LYS A 215 -9.24 18.96 -6.80
CA LYS A 215 -10.20 19.90 -6.22
C LYS A 215 -10.09 19.81 -4.72
N ARG A 216 -9.63 20.88 -4.09
CA ARG A 216 -9.55 20.95 -2.63
C ARG A 216 -10.94 21.06 -2.07
N MET A 217 -11.33 20.01 -1.39
CA MET A 217 -12.65 19.96 -0.77
C MET A 217 -12.48 20.15 0.74
N HIS A 218 -12.42 21.38 1.18
CA HIS A 218 -12.63 21.78 2.56
C HIS A 218 -13.88 22.68 2.62
N ILE A 219 -14.48 22.80 3.78
CA ILE A 219 -15.57 23.75 3.98
C ILE A 219 -15.00 25.14 4.26
N SER A 220 -15.75 26.16 3.88
CA SER A 220 -15.45 27.55 4.23
C SER A 220 -15.78 27.84 5.69
N ARG A 221 -15.24 28.93 6.23
CA ARG A 221 -15.61 29.41 7.57
C ARG A 221 -17.10 29.76 7.70
N ALA A 222 -17.71 30.27 6.62
CA ALA A 222 -19.13 30.54 6.57
C ALA A 222 -19.98 29.27 6.68
N GLU A 223 -19.60 28.19 5.93
CA GLU A 223 -20.26 26.87 6.02
C GLU A 223 -20.08 26.24 7.40
N LEU A 224 -18.88 26.38 8.00
CA LEU A 224 -18.67 25.90 9.36
C LEU A 224 -19.57 26.63 10.36
N LYS A 225 -19.70 27.95 10.23
CA LYS A 225 -20.60 28.75 11.07
C LYS A 225 -22.04 28.30 10.90
N GLN A 226 -22.51 28.08 9.66
CA GLN A 226 -23.87 27.57 9.40
C GLN A 226 -24.08 26.21 10.08
N LEU A 227 -23.08 25.27 10.05
CA LEU A 227 -23.20 24.01 10.74
C LEU A 227 -23.23 24.16 12.26
N LEU A 228 -22.49 25.12 12.82
CA LEU A 228 -22.54 25.42 14.27
C LEU A 228 -23.86 25.93 14.73
N GLU A 229 -24.47 26.81 13.94
CA GLU A 229 -25.75 27.48 14.25
C GLU A 229 -26.98 26.66 13.82
N LEU A 230 -26.78 25.58 13.04
CA LEU A 230 -27.85 24.74 12.51
C LEU A 230 -28.68 24.10 13.63
N LYS A 231 -29.97 24.38 13.64
CA LYS A 231 -30.94 23.72 14.53
C LYS A 231 -31.58 22.55 13.81
N LEU A 232 -31.31 21.35 14.30
CA LEU A 232 -31.89 20.12 13.76
C LEU A 232 -33.16 19.73 14.56
N PRO A 233 -34.10 19.02 13.95
CA PRO A 233 -35.26 18.48 14.66
C PRO A 233 -34.84 17.47 15.74
N VAL A 234 -35.56 17.47 16.87
CA VAL A 234 -35.30 16.57 18.02
C VAL A 234 -35.39 15.08 17.62
N ASN A 235 -36.21 14.76 16.62
CA ASN A 235 -36.39 13.40 16.10
C ASN A 235 -35.31 12.96 15.11
N ALA A 236 -34.20 13.70 14.95
CA ALA A 236 -33.07 13.35 14.09
C ALA A 236 -31.74 13.15 14.87
N PRO A 237 -31.70 12.25 15.86
CA PRO A 237 -30.53 12.10 16.75
C PRO A 237 -29.26 11.68 15.99
N LEU A 238 -29.37 10.85 14.96
CA LEU A 238 -28.22 10.41 14.15
C LEU A 238 -27.63 11.57 13.34
N LYS A 239 -28.46 12.44 12.79
CA LYS A 239 -28.03 13.64 12.06
C LYS A 239 -27.34 14.64 12.99
N GLU A 240 -27.85 14.81 14.21
CA GLU A 240 -27.22 15.66 15.23
C GLU A 240 -25.85 15.09 15.66
N LEU A 241 -25.75 13.76 15.87
CA LEU A 241 -24.48 13.09 16.13
C LEU A 241 -23.49 13.29 14.97
N ALA A 242 -23.94 13.16 13.72
CA ALA A 242 -23.13 13.38 12.53
C ALA A 242 -22.62 14.83 12.45
N ARG A 243 -23.48 15.81 12.74
CA ARG A 243 -23.14 17.23 12.80
C ARG A 243 -22.05 17.50 13.83
N ARG A 244 -22.25 17.04 15.06
CA ARG A 244 -21.29 17.22 16.15
C ARG A 244 -19.96 16.54 15.87
N ALA A 245 -19.97 15.30 15.40
CA ALA A 245 -18.76 14.56 15.05
C ALA A 245 -18.01 15.22 13.87
N PHE A 246 -18.73 15.74 12.88
CA PHE A 246 -18.13 16.49 11.77
C PHE A 246 -17.47 17.78 12.25
N ILE A 247 -18.17 18.58 13.06
CA ILE A 247 -17.61 19.81 13.66
C ILE A 247 -16.39 19.47 14.53
N PHE A 248 -16.49 18.47 15.37
CA PHE A 248 -15.38 17.99 16.18
C PHE A 248 -14.14 17.65 15.34
N SER A 249 -14.34 16.98 14.22
CA SER A 249 -13.26 16.69 13.27
C SER A 249 -12.69 17.95 12.59
N CYS A 250 -13.49 18.99 12.39
CA CYS A 250 -13.01 20.29 11.89
C CYS A 250 -12.08 21.00 12.90
N PHE A 251 -12.17 20.70 14.20
CA PHE A 251 -11.35 21.29 15.25
C PHE A 251 -10.25 20.37 15.80
N THR A 252 -10.26 19.08 15.41
CA THR A 252 -9.25 18.10 15.87
C THR A 252 -8.45 17.48 14.74
N GLY A 253 -8.96 17.52 13.52
CA GLY A 253 -8.35 16.87 12.37
C GLY A 253 -8.44 15.35 12.40
N LEU A 254 -9.13 14.72 13.34
CA LEU A 254 -9.29 13.28 13.41
C LEU A 254 -10.06 12.76 12.18
N ALA A 255 -9.61 11.63 11.63
CA ALA A 255 -10.36 10.94 10.59
C ALA A 255 -11.53 10.17 11.23
N TYR A 256 -12.56 9.84 10.44
CA TYR A 256 -13.73 9.11 10.94
C TYR A 256 -13.40 7.90 11.81
N VAL A 257 -12.50 7.04 11.33
CA VAL A 257 -12.10 5.84 12.05
C VAL A 257 -11.37 6.16 13.37
N ASP A 258 -10.59 7.22 13.41
CA ASP A 258 -9.87 7.64 14.62
C ASP A 258 -10.84 8.29 15.61
N THR A 259 -11.88 9.02 15.14
CA THR A 259 -12.97 9.53 15.99
C THR A 259 -13.85 8.40 16.53
N GLN A 260 -14.12 7.38 15.72
CA GLN A 260 -14.88 6.18 16.13
C GLN A 260 -14.13 5.37 17.22
N LEU A 261 -12.80 5.38 17.18
CA LEU A 261 -11.91 4.69 18.10
C LEU A 261 -11.35 5.63 19.18
N LEU A 262 -11.98 6.77 19.41
CA LEU A 262 -11.60 7.68 20.49
C LEU A 262 -12.23 7.18 21.79
N TYR A 263 -11.39 6.85 22.78
CA TYR A 263 -11.79 6.43 24.12
C TYR A 263 -11.38 7.48 25.14
N PRO A 264 -11.98 7.51 26.35
CA PRO A 264 -11.63 8.45 27.41
C PRO A 264 -10.14 8.49 27.77
N HIS A 265 -9.46 7.35 27.81
CA HIS A 265 -8.00 7.30 28.09
C HIS A 265 -7.11 7.98 27.04
N HIS A 266 -7.64 8.34 25.86
CA HIS A 266 -6.91 9.15 24.90
C HIS A 266 -6.97 10.65 25.23
N ILE A 267 -7.83 11.06 26.18
CA ILE A 267 -8.03 12.46 26.57
C ILE A 267 -7.22 12.71 27.85
N GLY A 268 -6.31 13.66 27.80
CA GLY A 268 -5.49 14.06 28.93
C GLY A 268 -5.54 15.54 29.19
N ARG A 269 -4.81 15.98 30.24
CA ARG A 269 -4.55 17.39 30.55
C ARG A 269 -3.05 17.61 30.61
N THR A 270 -2.63 18.77 30.16
CA THR A 270 -1.25 19.25 30.29
C THR A 270 -1.04 19.81 31.71
N THR A 271 0.21 20.16 32.06
CA THR A 271 0.54 20.76 33.35
C THR A 271 -0.14 22.10 33.60
N ASP A 272 -0.49 22.82 32.53
CA ASP A 272 -1.24 24.09 32.53
C ASP A 272 -2.77 23.86 32.34
N ASP A 273 -3.25 22.65 32.66
CA ASP A 273 -4.66 22.23 32.67
C ASP A 273 -5.37 22.28 31.30
N ARG A 274 -4.65 22.37 30.20
CA ARG A 274 -5.25 22.28 28.85
C ARG A 274 -5.58 20.86 28.47
N ARG A 275 -6.80 20.61 28.03
CA ARG A 275 -7.20 19.29 27.52
C ARG A 275 -6.54 19.03 26.16
N TYR A 276 -6.14 17.78 25.96
CA TYR A 276 -5.61 17.31 24.69
C TYR A 276 -6.10 15.92 24.35
N ILE A 277 -6.01 15.54 23.08
CA ILE A 277 -6.13 14.16 22.61
C ILE A 277 -4.75 13.66 22.22
N ARG A 278 -4.42 12.44 22.68
CA ARG A 278 -3.24 11.70 22.27
C ARG A 278 -3.66 10.33 21.78
N ILE A 279 -3.53 10.06 20.49
CA ILE A 279 -3.97 8.82 19.86
C ILE A 279 -3.03 8.39 18.75
N ASN A 280 -2.75 7.08 18.68
CA ASN A 280 -2.07 6.50 17.53
C ASN A 280 -3.09 6.26 16.41
N ARG A 281 -2.90 6.89 15.27
CA ARG A 281 -3.82 6.77 14.14
C ARG A 281 -3.91 5.34 13.65
N LYS A 282 -5.13 4.85 13.40
CA LYS A 282 -5.35 3.47 12.94
C LYS A 282 -4.63 3.19 11.61
N LYS A 283 -4.65 4.13 10.66
CA LYS A 283 -4.09 3.95 9.32
C LYS A 283 -2.56 4.03 9.28
N THR A 284 -1.96 5.00 9.94
CA THR A 284 -0.53 5.32 9.83
C THR A 284 0.30 4.82 11.00
N LYS A 285 -0.35 4.46 12.10
CA LYS A 285 0.27 4.12 13.40
C LYS A 285 1.13 5.26 13.99
N VAL A 286 0.99 6.47 13.43
CA VAL A 286 1.67 7.67 13.91
C VAL A 286 0.86 8.33 15.01
N GLU A 287 1.52 8.73 16.09
CA GLU A 287 0.91 9.46 17.19
C GLU A 287 0.44 10.86 16.74
N SER A 288 -0.81 11.16 17.03
CA SER A 288 -1.40 12.50 16.97
C SER A 288 -1.46 13.08 18.37
N PHE A 289 -0.98 14.32 18.54
CA PHE A 289 -1.15 15.11 19.77
C PHE A 289 -1.90 16.39 19.41
N ILE A 290 -3.09 16.56 19.96
CA ILE A 290 -4.04 17.59 19.56
C ILE A 290 -4.52 18.34 20.79
N PRO A 291 -3.97 19.53 21.09
CA PRO A 291 -4.56 20.44 22.06
C PRO A 291 -5.98 20.81 21.64
N LEU A 292 -6.93 20.75 22.57
CA LEU A 292 -8.33 20.95 22.24
C LEU A 292 -8.71 22.42 22.14
N HIS A 293 -9.47 22.74 21.11
CA HIS A 293 -10.15 24.01 20.99
C HIS A 293 -11.43 24.01 21.85
N PRO A 294 -11.86 25.13 22.47
CA PRO A 294 -13.05 25.17 23.33
C PRO A 294 -14.32 24.59 22.72
N ILE A 295 -14.55 24.75 21.40
CA ILE A 295 -15.68 24.13 20.70
C ILE A 295 -15.57 22.61 20.72
N ALA A 296 -14.37 22.04 20.54
CA ALA A 296 -14.16 20.60 20.60
C ALA A 296 -14.36 20.06 22.04
N GLU A 297 -13.96 20.81 23.06
CA GLU A 297 -14.21 20.49 24.47
C GLU A 297 -15.70 20.46 24.79
N GLN A 298 -16.45 21.49 24.38
CA GLN A 298 -17.90 21.55 24.57
C GLN A 298 -18.61 20.36 23.91
N ILE A 299 -18.15 19.92 22.74
CA ILE A 299 -18.72 18.74 22.10
C ILE A 299 -18.36 17.47 22.89
N LEU A 300 -17.11 17.32 23.36
CA LEU A 300 -16.71 16.18 24.16
C LEU A 300 -17.55 16.04 25.44
N ASP A 301 -17.84 17.13 26.10
CA ASP A 301 -18.59 17.14 27.37
C ASP A 301 -20.05 16.68 27.21
N LEU A 302 -20.54 16.54 26.00
CA LEU A 302 -21.85 15.96 25.69
C LEU A 302 -21.83 14.42 25.57
N TYR A 303 -20.66 13.80 25.63
CA TYR A 303 -20.47 12.38 25.38
C TYR A 303 -19.67 11.69 26.49
N ASN A 304 -19.38 10.38 26.31
CA ASN A 304 -18.64 9.61 27.28
C ASN A 304 -17.18 10.07 27.36
N THR A 305 -16.75 10.57 28.53
CA THR A 305 -15.36 10.96 28.82
C THR A 305 -14.77 10.25 30.02
N THR A 306 -15.48 9.27 30.61
CA THR A 306 -15.10 8.61 31.87
C THR A 306 -15.07 7.09 31.82
N ASP A 307 -15.93 6.45 31.03
CA ASP A 307 -16.01 4.99 30.91
C ASP A 307 -15.15 4.50 29.74
N ASP A 308 -13.97 3.95 30.05
CA ASP A 308 -13.01 3.42 29.06
C ASP A 308 -13.47 2.13 28.37
N THR A 309 -14.58 1.54 28.79
CA THR A 309 -15.14 0.36 28.10
C THR A 309 -15.91 0.74 26.83
N GLN A 310 -16.28 2.00 26.68
CA GLN A 310 -17.03 2.53 25.55
C GLN A 310 -16.28 3.67 24.86
N PRO A 311 -16.41 3.81 23.54
CA PRO A 311 -15.86 4.95 22.84
C PRO A 311 -16.55 6.26 23.27
N VAL A 312 -15.86 7.37 23.10
CA VAL A 312 -16.41 8.71 23.40
C VAL A 312 -17.67 8.98 22.59
N PHE A 313 -17.62 8.69 21.29
CA PHE A 313 -18.77 8.92 20.40
C PHE A 313 -19.40 7.58 19.98
N PRO A 314 -20.72 7.40 20.09
CA PRO A 314 -21.42 6.20 19.61
C PRO A 314 -21.62 6.25 18.09
N LEU A 315 -20.53 6.36 17.32
CA LEU A 315 -20.59 6.51 15.87
C LEU A 315 -21.05 5.22 15.18
N PRO A 316 -21.97 5.30 14.22
CA PRO A 316 -22.50 4.15 13.49
C PRO A 316 -21.48 3.59 12.48
N SER A 317 -21.94 2.85 11.46
CA SER A 317 -21.12 2.46 10.34
C SER A 317 -20.70 3.68 9.49
N ARG A 318 -19.60 3.53 8.74
CA ARG A 318 -19.13 4.58 7.83
C ARG A 318 -20.18 4.99 6.79
N ASP A 319 -20.95 4.03 6.30
CA ASP A 319 -21.93 4.27 5.24
C ASP A 319 -23.14 5.05 5.78
N SER A 320 -23.62 4.71 6.99
CA SER A 320 -24.67 5.49 7.68
C SER A 320 -24.20 6.93 7.96
N MET A 321 -22.97 7.09 8.45
CA MET A 321 -22.41 8.42 8.70
C MET A 321 -22.22 9.23 7.41
N TRP A 322 -21.84 8.57 6.31
CA TRP A 322 -21.70 9.24 5.02
C TRP A 322 -23.01 9.86 4.56
N PHE A 323 -24.13 9.13 4.70
CA PHE A 323 -25.45 9.62 4.34
C PHE A 323 -25.83 10.88 5.14
N GLU A 324 -25.69 10.81 6.46
CA GLU A 324 -26.07 11.95 7.34
C GLU A 324 -25.19 13.20 7.07
N VAL A 325 -23.88 13.01 6.87
CA VAL A 325 -22.98 14.13 6.54
C VAL A 325 -23.30 14.71 5.16
N HIS A 326 -23.68 13.87 4.18
CA HIS A 326 -24.15 14.36 2.88
C HIS A 326 -25.40 15.24 3.02
N GLU A 327 -26.41 14.78 3.78
CA GLU A 327 -27.63 15.52 4.06
C GLU A 327 -27.37 16.88 4.75
N LEU A 328 -26.41 16.93 5.69
CA LEU A 328 -25.98 18.20 6.29
C LEU A 328 -25.46 19.18 5.24
N GLY A 329 -24.73 18.70 4.24
CA GLY A 329 -24.27 19.51 3.11
C GLY A 329 -25.44 20.09 2.29
N VAL A 330 -26.47 19.28 2.03
CA VAL A 330 -27.70 19.73 1.33
C VAL A 330 -28.41 20.79 2.14
N ILE A 331 -28.59 20.60 3.45
CA ILE A 331 -29.28 21.53 4.34
C ILE A 331 -28.62 22.92 4.35
N ILE A 332 -27.28 22.98 4.35
CA ILE A 332 -26.56 24.26 4.29
C ILE A 332 -26.42 24.82 2.87
N GLY A 333 -27.11 24.26 1.88
CA GLY A 333 -27.17 24.75 0.50
C GLY A 333 -25.87 24.54 -0.30
N ARG A 334 -25.05 23.53 0.09
CA ARG A 334 -23.77 23.23 -0.59
C ARG A 334 -24.04 22.57 -1.94
N LYS A 335 -23.33 23.01 -2.99
CA LYS A 335 -23.42 22.43 -4.34
C LYS A 335 -22.67 21.10 -4.45
N GLU A 336 -21.53 20.97 -3.77
CA GLU A 336 -20.74 19.75 -3.77
C GLU A 336 -21.10 18.87 -2.57
N ASN A 337 -21.00 17.57 -2.77
CA ASN A 337 -21.25 16.59 -1.71
C ASN A 337 -20.34 16.82 -0.50
N LEU A 338 -20.92 16.96 0.67
CA LEU A 338 -20.18 16.98 1.92
C LEU A 338 -19.81 15.57 2.33
N SER A 339 -18.56 15.35 2.71
CA SER A 339 -18.06 14.07 3.23
C SER A 339 -17.26 14.27 4.51
N TYR A 340 -17.27 13.28 5.39
CA TYR A 340 -16.56 13.39 6.68
C TYR A 340 -15.06 13.74 6.54
N HIS A 341 -14.41 13.26 5.47
CA HIS A 341 -13.01 13.57 5.23
C HIS A 341 -12.71 15.05 5.00
N GLN A 342 -13.70 15.80 4.52
CA GLN A 342 -13.57 17.25 4.33
C GLN A 342 -13.42 17.99 5.66
N ALA A 343 -13.98 17.49 6.76
CA ALA A 343 -13.75 18.08 8.08
C ALA A 343 -12.27 18.10 8.44
N ARG A 344 -11.58 16.98 8.22
CA ARG A 344 -10.13 16.88 8.43
C ARG A 344 -9.32 17.78 7.49
N HIS A 345 -9.75 17.91 6.23
CA HIS A 345 -9.13 18.84 5.30
C HIS A 345 -9.33 20.30 5.77
N SER A 346 -10.52 20.62 6.31
CA SER A 346 -10.83 21.95 6.86
C SER A 346 -9.92 22.29 8.04
N PHE A 347 -9.69 21.34 8.96
CA PHE A 347 -8.74 21.53 10.07
C PHE A 347 -7.37 21.96 9.56
N GLY A 348 -6.77 21.19 8.64
CA GLY A 348 -5.45 21.53 8.07
C GLY A 348 -5.43 22.88 7.36
N SER A 349 -6.49 23.17 6.57
CA SER A 349 -6.59 24.43 5.83
C SER A 349 -6.79 25.63 6.75
N PHE A 350 -7.60 25.52 7.81
CA PHE A 350 -7.83 26.58 8.78
C PHE A 350 -6.56 26.90 9.57
N LEU A 351 -5.86 25.88 10.06
CA LEU A 351 -4.61 26.09 10.81
C LEU A 351 -3.53 26.77 9.97
N ILE A 352 -3.39 26.37 8.70
CA ILE A 352 -2.45 27.04 7.78
C ILE A 352 -2.85 28.50 7.56
N SER A 353 -4.16 28.77 7.39
CA SER A 353 -4.63 30.16 7.23
C SER A 353 -4.36 31.02 8.47
N GLU A 354 -4.31 30.43 9.66
CA GLU A 354 -3.96 31.10 10.92
C GLU A 354 -2.43 31.20 11.16
N GLY A 355 -1.62 30.65 10.26
CA GLY A 355 -0.16 30.75 10.35
C GLY A 355 0.50 29.67 11.22
N ILE A 356 -0.21 28.60 11.55
CA ILE A 356 0.40 27.46 12.25
C ILE A 356 1.36 26.75 11.29
N CYS A 357 2.56 26.42 11.77
CA CYS A 357 3.58 25.77 10.95
C CYS A 357 3.17 24.37 10.51
N THR A 358 3.61 23.98 9.34
CA THR A 358 3.24 22.71 8.68
C THR A 358 3.61 21.49 9.52
N GLU A 359 4.72 21.55 10.25
CA GLU A 359 5.23 20.49 11.13
C GLU A 359 4.29 20.24 12.30
N SER A 360 3.81 21.31 12.95
CA SER A 360 2.83 21.21 14.04
C SER A 360 1.52 20.62 13.54
N ILE A 361 1.06 21.05 12.37
CA ILE A 361 -0.15 20.50 11.75
C ILE A 361 0.04 19.03 11.40
N ALA A 362 1.22 18.64 10.86
CA ALA A 362 1.54 17.25 10.56
C ALA A 362 1.51 16.36 11.82
N LYS A 363 2.05 16.83 12.94
CA LYS A 363 2.02 16.14 14.24
C LYS A 363 0.61 16.03 14.78
N MET A 364 -0.17 17.12 14.78
CA MET A 364 -1.58 17.08 15.20
C MET A 364 -2.41 16.13 14.34
N MET A 365 -2.19 16.12 13.02
CA MET A 365 -2.91 15.23 12.11
C MET A 365 -2.35 13.80 12.06
N GLY A 366 -1.20 13.49 12.68
CA GLY A 366 -0.55 12.18 12.64
C GLY A 366 -0.21 11.75 11.20
N HIS A 367 0.41 12.65 10.43
CA HIS A 367 0.89 12.34 9.09
C HIS A 367 2.26 11.66 9.18
N ALA A 368 2.43 10.54 8.45
CA ALA A 368 3.72 9.85 8.35
C ALA A 368 4.75 10.62 7.50
N SER A 369 4.28 11.56 6.64
CA SER A 369 5.12 12.42 5.81
C SER A 369 4.55 13.83 5.79
N ILE A 370 5.42 14.81 5.92
CA ILE A 370 5.08 16.25 5.86
C ILE A 370 4.47 16.63 4.50
N THR A 371 4.83 15.92 3.42
CA THR A 371 4.27 16.09 2.08
C THR A 371 2.74 15.99 2.08
N SER A 372 2.17 15.14 2.94
CA SER A 372 0.72 15.02 3.10
C SER A 372 0.09 16.31 3.66
N THR A 373 0.82 17.09 4.45
CA THR A 373 0.38 18.38 5.02
C THR A 373 0.63 19.52 4.05
N GLN A 374 1.69 19.47 3.27
CA GLN A 374 2.00 20.45 2.21
C GLN A 374 0.90 20.59 1.17
N THR A 375 0.03 19.56 1.03
CA THR A 375 -1.15 19.66 0.17
C THR A 375 -2.10 20.79 0.57
N TYR A 376 -2.09 21.22 1.82
CA TYR A 376 -2.87 22.36 2.34
C TYR A 376 -2.14 23.70 2.14
N ALA A 377 -0.82 23.69 1.97
CA ALA A 377 0.02 24.87 1.87
C ALA A 377 0.10 25.43 0.44
N LYS A 378 -1.02 25.94 -0.12
CA LYS A 378 -0.89 26.95 -1.17
C LYS A 378 -0.72 28.30 -0.49
N ILE A 379 0.50 28.70 -0.29
CA ILE A 379 0.85 30.00 0.22
C ILE A 379 0.54 31.02 -0.88
N SER A 380 -0.43 31.94 -0.64
CA SER A 380 -0.69 33.06 -1.54
C SER A 380 0.32 34.18 -1.28
N GLU A 381 0.59 35.00 -2.30
CA GLU A 381 1.43 36.20 -2.15
C GLU A 381 0.92 37.09 -1.01
N LYS A 382 -0.40 37.21 -0.87
CA LYS A 382 -1.06 37.93 0.25
C LYS A 382 -0.62 37.36 1.61
N LYS A 383 -0.58 36.02 1.75
CA LYS A 383 -0.17 35.38 3.00
C LYS A 383 1.31 35.63 3.31
N ILE A 384 2.16 35.64 2.28
CA ILE A 384 3.59 35.97 2.44
C ILE A 384 3.75 37.42 2.97
N ALA A 385 3.00 38.37 2.41
CA ALA A 385 2.98 39.75 2.87
C ALA A 385 2.50 39.86 4.33
N GLU A 386 1.37 39.24 4.68
CA GLU A 386 0.85 39.22 6.06
C GLU A 386 1.82 38.60 7.07
N ASP A 387 2.54 37.55 6.72
CA ASP A 387 3.52 36.91 7.59
C ASP A 387 4.76 37.83 7.79
N MET A 388 5.17 38.57 6.76
CA MET A 388 6.21 39.54 6.85
C MET A 388 5.78 40.74 7.72
N ASP A 389 4.58 41.25 7.56
CA ASP A 389 4.04 42.34 8.38
C ASP A 389 4.00 41.92 9.86
N ARG A 390 3.54 40.72 10.18
CA ARG A 390 3.56 40.18 11.55
C ARG A 390 4.98 40.07 12.12
N LEU A 391 5.96 39.71 11.30
CA LEU A 391 7.36 39.69 11.73
C LEU A 391 7.89 41.11 12.06
N ILE A 392 7.54 42.08 11.21
CA ILE A 392 7.91 43.49 11.41
C ILE A 392 7.26 44.03 12.68
N GLU A 393 6.00 43.78 12.92
CA GLU A 393 5.27 44.20 14.14
C GLU A 393 5.90 43.59 15.41
N ARG A 394 6.19 42.25 15.39
CA ARG A 394 6.87 41.62 16.53
C ARG A 394 8.24 42.20 16.85
N ARG A 395 8.99 42.60 15.82
CA ARG A 395 10.29 43.24 16.00
C ARG A 395 10.19 44.69 16.50
N LYS A 396 9.11 45.40 16.13
CA LYS A 396 8.85 46.74 16.67
C LYS A 396 8.43 46.72 18.15
N ASN A 397 7.72 45.65 18.57
CA ASN A 397 7.23 45.52 19.95
C ASN A 397 8.22 44.80 20.88
N ASN A 398 9.22 44.11 20.36
CA ASN A 398 10.37 43.60 21.11
C ASN A 398 11.54 44.53 20.80
N GLU A 399 11.73 45.54 21.62
CA GLU A 399 13.03 46.24 21.70
C GLU A 399 14.10 45.18 21.96
N TYR A 400 15.17 45.18 21.17
CA TYR A 400 16.32 44.27 21.16
C TYR A 400 16.84 43.92 22.54
#